data_6006a98cea812cc14557c4977f19c488
#
_entry.id   6006a98cea812cc14557c4977f19c488
#
_cell.length_a   1.000
_cell.length_b   1.000
_cell.length_c   1.000
_cell.angle_alpha   90.00
_cell.angle_beta   90.00
_cell.angle_gamma   90.00
#
_symmetry.space_group_name_H-M   'P 1'
#
loop_
_entity.id
_entity.type
_entity.pdbx_description
1 polymer ?
#
loop_
_entity_poly.entity_id
_entity_poly.type
_entity_poly.pdbx_seq_one_letter_code
_entity_poly.pdbx_strand_id
1 'polypeptide(L)'
;FNDDPAWLVLSTAAYLKETGDWTILDEAVPYENQPGTETPLLEHLQRCIQYTLDRIGPHGLPLIGRADWNDCLNLNTFSDQPGESFQTTTNRDGNVAESVVIAALFILAANELAQIMAHLGRVEDSDQLKGQAAEMTETIKRSAWDGEWFLRAYDHFGRAIGSQHNNEGQIFIESQGLCTMAGVGVKEGAAKKALKAVNRYLATDHGILLLQPAYSQYYLHLGEISSYPPGYKENASIFCHTNPWVMIAEAILGNGDQALDYYLRINPSQREAISDLHRCEPYVYAQTIAGLDAPSFGEAKNSWLTGTAAWNFVAITQWILGIRPDFEGLRVEPVLPSGWDGFTAARKFRGVTYQIDVRRIGRGSKIALTVDGQPIKGTLISSPSSDKVTVNVTIG
;
A
#
# COMPACT_ATOMS: atom_id res chain seq x y z
N PHE A 1 -6.45 15.22 5.17
CA PHE A 1 -6.97 13.89 4.85
C PHE A 1 -6.72 12.96 6.04
N ASN A 2 -7.62 12.01 6.28
CA ASN A 2 -7.55 11.20 7.50
C ASN A 2 -6.58 10.01 7.42
N ASP A 3 -5.98 9.76 6.29
CA ASP A 3 -4.90 8.77 6.09
C ASP A 3 -3.50 9.35 6.36
N ASP A 4 -3.31 10.67 6.25
CA ASP A 4 -2.01 11.33 6.46
C ASP A 4 -1.30 10.91 7.76
N PRO A 5 -1.99 10.79 8.92
CA PRO A 5 -1.37 10.34 10.16
C PRO A 5 -0.72 8.96 10.06
N ALA A 6 -1.34 8.01 9.36
CA ALA A 6 -0.78 6.67 9.20
C ALA A 6 0.49 6.69 8.35
N TRP A 7 0.54 7.52 7.31
CA TRP A 7 1.72 7.67 6.47
C TRP A 7 2.92 8.24 7.22
N LEU A 8 2.72 9.15 8.17
CA LEU A 8 3.82 9.64 9.03
C LEU A 8 4.45 8.48 9.82
N VAL A 9 3.65 7.63 10.43
CA VAL A 9 4.16 6.47 11.18
C VAL A 9 4.91 5.51 10.27
N LEU A 10 4.34 5.17 9.10
CA LEU A 10 4.95 4.25 8.14
C LEU A 10 6.26 4.78 7.57
N SER A 11 6.34 6.08 7.24
CA SER A 11 7.55 6.70 6.71
C SER A 11 8.65 6.78 7.77
N THR A 12 8.31 7.10 9.02
CA THR A 12 9.28 7.09 10.14
C THR A 12 9.80 5.68 10.40
N ALA A 13 8.93 4.66 10.38
CA ALA A 13 9.35 3.26 10.53
C ALA A 13 10.28 2.83 9.39
N ALA A 14 9.99 3.22 8.14
CA ALA A 14 10.86 2.95 6.99
C ALA A 14 12.23 3.63 7.14
N TYR A 15 12.26 4.87 7.61
CA TYR A 15 13.50 5.59 7.91
C TYR A 15 14.34 4.86 8.97
N LEU A 16 13.72 4.49 10.10
CA LEU A 16 14.39 3.75 11.17
C LEU A 16 14.95 2.41 10.69
N LYS A 17 14.16 1.67 9.90
CA LYS A 17 14.60 0.39 9.32
C LYS A 17 15.79 0.57 8.37
N GLU A 18 15.79 1.62 7.55
CA GLU A 18 16.88 1.86 6.60
C GLU A 18 18.15 2.37 7.30
N THR A 19 18.02 3.35 8.18
CA THR A 19 19.16 4.07 8.74
C THR A 19 19.68 3.47 10.05
N GLY A 20 18.78 2.93 10.89
CA GLY A 20 19.10 2.59 12.28
C GLY A 20 19.28 3.81 13.19
N ASP A 21 18.89 4.98 12.72
CA ASP A 21 19.00 6.24 13.48
C ASP A 21 17.80 6.46 14.38
N TRP A 22 17.88 5.92 15.58
CA TRP A 22 16.81 6.03 16.59
C TRP A 22 16.71 7.42 17.21
N THR A 23 17.74 8.28 17.04
CA THR A 23 17.75 9.64 17.62
C THR A 23 16.68 10.54 17.00
N ILE A 24 16.21 10.23 15.78
CA ILE A 24 15.12 10.94 15.14
C ILE A 24 13.84 10.99 15.98
N LEU A 25 13.60 9.97 16.83
CA LEU A 25 12.42 9.92 17.69
C LEU A 25 12.38 11.00 18.76
N ASP A 26 13.55 11.53 19.14
CA ASP A 26 13.70 12.58 20.15
C ASP A 26 13.71 13.99 19.53
N GLU A 27 13.72 14.09 18.18
CA GLU A 27 13.67 15.39 17.50
C GLU A 27 12.41 16.17 17.86
N ALA A 28 12.63 17.41 18.28
CA ALA A 28 11.56 18.31 18.69
C ALA A 28 10.89 18.94 17.45
N VAL A 29 9.66 18.55 17.18
CA VAL A 29 8.88 18.99 16.02
C VAL A 29 7.68 19.81 16.48
N PRO A 30 7.48 21.06 15.95
CA PRO A 30 6.35 21.86 16.31
C PRO A 30 5.06 21.37 15.61
N TYR A 31 3.90 21.55 16.26
CA TYR A 31 2.61 21.41 15.61
C TYR A 31 2.32 22.65 14.74
N GLU A 32 1.82 22.42 13.53
CA GLU A 32 1.43 23.48 12.58
C GLU A 32 2.51 24.55 12.33
N ASN A 33 3.79 24.18 12.48
CA ASN A 33 4.94 25.10 12.43
C ASN A 33 4.86 26.25 13.44
N GLN A 34 4.13 26.09 14.56
CA GLN A 34 4.01 27.11 15.61
C GLN A 34 5.13 26.93 16.64
N PRO A 35 6.02 27.94 16.81
CA PRO A 35 7.05 27.90 17.86
C PRO A 35 6.42 27.79 19.26
N GLY A 36 7.03 26.95 20.12
CA GLY A 36 6.57 26.70 21.47
C GLY A 36 5.57 25.54 21.60
N THR A 37 5.31 24.82 20.50
CA THR A 37 4.45 23.63 20.50
C THR A 37 5.24 22.33 20.23
N GLU A 38 6.57 22.43 20.27
CA GLU A 38 7.47 21.32 19.95
C GLU A 38 7.31 20.17 20.94
N THR A 39 7.14 18.96 20.40
CA THR A 39 7.21 17.71 21.15
C THR A 39 8.11 16.71 20.40
N PRO A 40 8.62 15.67 21.07
CA PRO A 40 9.40 14.64 20.39
C PRO A 40 8.59 13.99 19.25
N LEU A 41 9.26 13.65 18.15
CA LEU A 41 8.62 12.95 17.03
C LEU A 41 7.85 11.70 17.49
N LEU A 42 8.38 10.97 18.49
CA LEU A 42 7.68 9.80 19.04
C LEU A 42 6.27 10.13 19.53
N GLU A 43 6.08 11.30 20.16
CA GLU A 43 4.74 11.74 20.61
C GLU A 43 3.83 12.02 19.42
N HIS A 44 4.34 12.61 18.33
CA HIS A 44 3.58 12.78 17.10
C HIS A 44 3.10 11.44 16.54
N LEU A 45 3.97 10.40 16.54
CA LEU A 45 3.58 9.06 16.07
C LEU A 45 2.46 8.45 16.93
N GLN A 46 2.55 8.59 18.25
CA GLN A 46 1.49 8.13 19.16
C GLN A 46 0.17 8.88 18.93
N ARG A 47 0.26 10.20 18.72
CA ARG A 47 -0.89 11.05 18.40
C ARG A 47 -1.54 10.67 17.07
N CYS A 48 -0.76 10.25 16.07
CA CYS A 48 -1.30 9.76 14.79
C CYS A 48 -2.19 8.52 14.97
N ILE A 49 -1.79 7.59 15.79
CA ILE A 49 -2.61 6.40 16.12
C ILE A 49 -3.87 6.82 16.87
N GLN A 50 -3.73 7.65 17.90
CA GLN A 50 -4.86 8.11 18.69
C GLN A 50 -5.85 8.93 17.87
N TYR A 51 -5.37 9.76 16.94
CA TYR A 51 -6.22 10.52 16.01
C TYR A 51 -7.19 9.64 15.23
N THR A 52 -6.71 8.49 14.74
CA THR A 52 -7.54 7.53 14.02
C THR A 52 -8.54 6.85 14.95
N LEU A 53 -8.12 6.45 16.16
CA LEU A 53 -8.98 5.82 17.16
C LEU A 53 -10.09 6.73 17.68
N ASP A 54 -9.83 8.04 17.76
CA ASP A 54 -10.82 9.04 18.16
C ASP A 54 -11.87 9.31 17.06
N ARG A 55 -11.66 8.74 15.86
CA ARG A 55 -12.49 8.98 14.66
C ARG A 55 -12.96 7.67 14.05
N ILE A 56 -13.72 6.92 14.82
CA ILE A 56 -14.33 5.64 14.40
C ILE A 56 -15.81 5.87 14.08
N GLY A 57 -16.25 5.32 12.97
CA GLY A 57 -17.61 5.44 12.47
C GLY A 57 -18.53 4.30 12.89
N PRO A 58 -19.77 4.28 12.34
CA PRO A 58 -20.83 3.35 12.77
C PRO A 58 -20.51 1.86 12.59
N HIS A 59 -19.67 1.49 11.61
CA HIS A 59 -19.28 0.10 11.35
C HIS A 59 -18.00 -0.32 12.09
N GLY A 60 -17.43 0.60 12.90
CA GLY A 60 -16.17 0.40 13.62
C GLY A 60 -14.93 0.66 12.77
N LEU A 61 -15.09 1.21 11.58
CA LEU A 61 -13.98 1.59 10.69
C LEU A 61 -13.63 3.08 10.89
N PRO A 62 -12.41 3.51 10.55
CA PRO A 62 -12.03 4.91 10.64
C PRO A 62 -12.85 5.79 9.71
N LEU A 63 -13.21 6.98 10.20
CA LEU A 63 -13.90 8.00 9.40
C LEU A 63 -13.00 8.49 8.28
N ILE A 64 -13.54 8.58 7.06
CA ILE A 64 -12.80 9.07 5.90
C ILE A 64 -12.52 10.59 5.98
N GLY A 65 -13.32 11.33 6.78
CA GLY A 65 -13.22 12.77 6.84
C GLY A 65 -13.58 13.43 5.50
N ARG A 66 -12.71 14.31 5.02
CA ARG A 66 -12.86 14.95 3.71
C ARG A 66 -12.58 13.97 2.57
N ALA A 67 -11.53 13.19 2.70
CA ALA A 67 -11.11 12.13 1.80
C ALA A 67 -10.01 11.29 2.46
N ASP A 68 -9.62 10.19 1.86
CA ASP A 68 -8.38 9.46 2.13
C ASP A 68 -7.38 9.65 0.97
N TRP A 69 -6.44 8.72 0.75
CA TRP A 69 -5.48 8.75 -0.35
C TRP A 69 -6.12 9.09 -1.71
N ASN A 70 -7.36 8.65 -1.94
CA ASN A 70 -8.15 9.05 -3.11
C ASN A 70 -8.91 10.34 -2.78
N ASP A 71 -8.29 11.49 -3.01
CA ASP A 71 -8.83 12.80 -2.71
C ASP A 71 -10.08 13.17 -3.50
N CYS A 72 -10.39 12.39 -4.53
CA CYS A 72 -11.60 12.53 -5.35
C CYS A 72 -12.79 11.70 -4.84
N LEU A 73 -12.60 10.84 -3.82
CA LEU A 73 -13.66 10.06 -3.19
C LEU A 73 -14.23 10.82 -1.98
N ASN A 74 -15.24 11.64 -2.22
CA ASN A 74 -15.75 12.61 -1.25
C ASN A 74 -17.07 12.18 -0.63
N LEU A 75 -17.06 11.17 0.21
CA LEU A 75 -18.25 10.46 0.71
C LEU A 75 -19.05 11.23 1.79
N ASN A 76 -18.52 12.31 2.32
CA ASN A 76 -19.21 13.21 3.26
C ASN A 76 -19.71 14.50 2.61
N THR A 77 -19.40 14.72 1.34
CA THR A 77 -19.74 15.91 0.62
C THR A 77 -20.98 15.66 -0.22
N PHE A 78 -22.13 15.86 0.36
CA PHE A 78 -23.38 15.81 -0.37
C PHE A 78 -24.06 17.17 -0.23
N SER A 79 -24.05 17.94 -1.29
CA SER A 79 -24.85 19.15 -1.42
C SER A 79 -25.72 19.03 -2.64
N ASP A 80 -26.99 19.37 -2.51
CA ASP A 80 -27.94 19.47 -3.60
C ASP A 80 -28.00 20.88 -4.21
N GLN A 81 -27.10 21.79 -3.73
CA GLN A 81 -27.01 23.15 -4.25
C GLN A 81 -26.18 23.17 -5.55
N PRO A 82 -26.75 23.59 -6.66
CA PRO A 82 -26.01 23.69 -7.93
C PRO A 82 -24.81 24.64 -7.80
N GLY A 83 -23.65 24.16 -8.24
CA GLY A 83 -22.41 24.95 -8.24
C GLY A 83 -21.65 24.98 -6.92
N GLU A 84 -22.14 24.34 -5.87
CA GLU A 84 -21.36 24.16 -4.65
C GLU A 84 -20.25 23.12 -4.89
N SER A 85 -19.01 23.49 -4.57
CA SER A 85 -17.89 22.58 -4.69
C SER A 85 -17.98 21.48 -3.64
N PHE A 86 -17.91 20.21 -4.06
CA PHE A 86 -17.85 19.06 -3.15
C PHE A 86 -16.63 19.07 -2.23
N GLN A 87 -15.58 19.83 -2.54
CA GLN A 87 -14.43 20.03 -1.67
C GLN A 87 -14.64 21.07 -0.58
N THR A 88 -15.70 21.88 -0.67
CA THR A 88 -15.99 22.99 0.25
C THR A 88 -17.36 22.93 0.88
N THR A 89 -18.03 21.77 0.83
CA THR A 89 -19.40 21.60 1.31
C THR A 89 -19.51 21.67 2.83
N THR A 90 -20.73 21.85 3.31
CA THR A 90 -21.06 22.01 4.73
C THR A 90 -20.81 20.78 5.58
N ASN A 91 -20.77 19.59 4.96
CA ASN A 91 -20.56 18.33 5.67
C ASN A 91 -19.09 17.94 5.85
N ARG A 92 -18.25 18.90 6.18
CA ARG A 92 -16.80 18.73 6.33
C ARG A 92 -16.39 17.87 7.51
N ASP A 93 -17.18 17.86 8.58
CA ASP A 93 -16.83 17.16 9.81
C ASP A 93 -16.88 15.65 9.67
N GLY A 94 -17.58 15.15 8.63
CA GLY A 94 -17.47 13.77 8.14
C GLY A 94 -17.58 12.70 9.21
N ASN A 95 -18.66 12.74 10.02
CA ASN A 95 -18.77 11.87 11.20
C ASN A 95 -19.42 10.50 10.90
N VAL A 96 -19.67 10.15 9.65
CA VAL A 96 -20.39 8.93 9.29
C VAL A 96 -19.67 8.09 8.24
N ALA A 97 -19.21 8.70 7.14
CA ALA A 97 -18.53 7.96 6.06
C ALA A 97 -17.18 7.40 6.54
N GLU A 98 -16.93 6.13 6.22
CA GLU A 98 -15.81 5.34 6.73
C GLU A 98 -14.93 4.81 5.60
N SER A 99 -13.63 4.66 5.86
CA SER A 99 -12.65 4.15 4.89
C SER A 99 -12.04 2.83 5.32
N VAL A 100 -12.13 1.82 4.45
CA VAL A 100 -11.43 0.54 4.60
C VAL A 100 -9.92 0.71 4.33
N VAL A 101 -9.54 1.66 3.48
CA VAL A 101 -8.15 1.99 3.19
C VAL A 101 -7.45 2.55 4.43
N ILE A 102 -8.08 3.50 5.13
CA ILE A 102 -7.52 4.03 6.39
C ILE A 102 -7.44 2.93 7.46
N ALA A 103 -8.43 2.03 7.52
CA ALA A 103 -8.39 0.89 8.44
C ALA A 103 -7.18 -0.03 8.18
N ALA A 104 -6.90 -0.34 6.92
CA ALA A 104 -5.74 -1.13 6.55
C ALA A 104 -4.41 -0.40 6.85
N LEU A 105 -4.32 0.89 6.55
CA LEU A 105 -3.16 1.72 6.88
C LEU A 105 -2.96 1.83 8.39
N PHE A 106 -4.03 1.93 9.17
CA PHE A 106 -3.97 1.93 10.63
C PHE A 106 -3.35 0.62 11.16
N ILE A 107 -3.75 -0.55 10.63
CA ILE A 107 -3.17 -1.84 11.04
C ILE A 107 -1.66 -1.87 10.76
N LEU A 108 -1.24 -1.42 9.57
CA LEU A 108 0.16 -1.33 9.21
C LEU A 108 0.92 -0.39 10.15
N ALA A 109 0.41 0.82 10.36
CA ALA A 109 1.04 1.84 11.21
C ALA A 109 1.12 1.40 12.68
N ALA A 110 0.04 0.83 13.24
CA ALA A 110 0.01 0.35 14.63
C ALA A 110 1.01 -0.81 14.85
N ASN A 111 1.14 -1.73 13.90
CA ASN A 111 2.13 -2.81 13.96
C ASN A 111 3.58 -2.29 13.87
N GLU A 112 3.85 -1.28 13.04
CA GLU A 112 5.17 -0.66 12.96
C GLU A 112 5.50 0.10 14.25
N LEU A 113 4.57 0.89 14.76
CA LEU A 113 4.79 1.62 16.02
C LEU A 113 4.93 0.65 17.21
N ALA A 114 4.21 -0.48 17.20
CA ALA A 114 4.38 -1.51 18.23
C ALA A 114 5.80 -2.09 18.26
N GLN A 115 6.44 -2.28 17.10
CA GLN A 115 7.83 -2.71 17.04
C GLN A 115 8.79 -1.62 17.53
N ILE A 116 8.54 -0.36 17.20
CA ILE A 116 9.29 0.79 17.74
C ILE A 116 9.18 0.83 19.26
N MET A 117 7.97 0.71 19.83
CA MET A 117 7.75 0.69 21.28
C MET A 117 8.47 -0.48 21.96
N ALA A 118 8.42 -1.68 21.35
CA ALA A 118 9.13 -2.85 21.86
C ALA A 118 10.67 -2.62 21.90
N HIS A 119 11.22 -2.02 20.84
CA HIS A 119 12.66 -1.68 20.79
C HIS A 119 13.07 -0.68 21.87
N LEU A 120 12.19 0.28 22.18
CA LEU A 120 12.38 1.25 23.27
C LEU A 120 12.12 0.66 24.68
N GLY A 121 11.81 -0.64 24.79
CA GLY A 121 11.47 -1.29 26.06
C GLY A 121 10.09 -0.96 26.61
N ARG A 122 9.24 -0.27 25.84
CA ARG A 122 7.85 0.10 26.20
C ARG A 122 6.90 -1.03 25.84
N VAL A 123 6.99 -2.14 26.57
CA VAL A 123 6.29 -3.40 26.25
C VAL A 123 4.76 -3.26 26.33
N GLU A 124 4.25 -2.56 27.34
CA GLU A 124 2.81 -2.35 27.52
C GLU A 124 2.21 -1.57 26.34
N ASP A 125 2.87 -0.50 25.89
CA ASP A 125 2.43 0.26 24.72
C ASP A 125 2.49 -0.59 23.44
N SER A 126 3.53 -1.40 23.29
CA SER A 126 3.66 -2.33 22.17
C SER A 126 2.47 -3.32 22.12
N ASP A 127 2.12 -3.92 23.26
CA ASP A 127 1.04 -4.91 23.33
C ASP A 127 -0.34 -4.26 23.14
N GLN A 128 -0.54 -3.05 23.63
CA GLN A 128 -1.75 -2.26 23.36
C GLN A 128 -1.93 -2.00 21.85
N LEU A 129 -0.89 -1.53 21.17
CA LEU A 129 -0.92 -1.26 19.73
C LEU A 129 -1.21 -2.52 18.90
N LYS A 130 -0.61 -3.66 19.26
CA LYS A 130 -0.91 -4.97 18.64
C LYS A 130 -2.37 -5.36 18.85
N GLY A 131 -2.92 -5.14 20.05
CA GLY A 131 -4.32 -5.37 20.36
C GLY A 131 -5.25 -4.53 19.49
N GLN A 132 -4.96 -3.24 19.35
CA GLN A 132 -5.72 -2.32 18.51
C GLN A 132 -5.66 -2.72 17.02
N ALA A 133 -4.48 -3.11 16.51
CA ALA A 133 -4.34 -3.62 15.14
C ALA A 133 -5.13 -4.92 14.91
N ALA A 134 -5.14 -5.83 15.90
CA ALA A 134 -5.92 -7.07 15.83
C ALA A 134 -7.42 -6.79 15.83
N GLU A 135 -7.90 -5.87 16.67
CA GLU A 135 -9.31 -5.47 16.72
C GLU A 135 -9.76 -4.84 15.40
N MET A 136 -8.96 -3.95 14.80
CA MET A 136 -9.25 -3.36 13.49
C MET A 136 -9.26 -4.43 12.39
N THR A 137 -8.37 -5.43 12.47
CA THR A 137 -8.35 -6.57 11.55
C THR A 137 -9.67 -7.34 11.59
N GLU A 138 -10.18 -7.65 12.78
CA GLU A 138 -11.47 -8.33 12.94
C GLU A 138 -12.64 -7.44 12.49
N THR A 139 -12.52 -6.13 12.68
CA THR A 139 -13.52 -5.18 12.20
C THR A 139 -13.61 -5.16 10.66
N ILE A 140 -12.48 -5.12 9.96
CA ILE A 140 -12.48 -5.23 8.49
C ILE A 140 -13.12 -6.55 8.03
N LYS A 141 -12.76 -7.68 8.66
CA LYS A 141 -13.32 -8.99 8.32
C LYS A 141 -14.84 -9.04 8.49
N ARG A 142 -15.35 -8.43 9.55
CA ARG A 142 -16.79 -8.42 9.88
C ARG A 142 -17.56 -7.42 9.02
N SER A 143 -17.03 -6.22 8.83
CA SER A 143 -17.78 -5.08 8.28
C SER A 143 -17.40 -4.73 6.85
N ALA A 144 -16.26 -5.19 6.33
CA ALA A 144 -15.78 -4.78 5.02
C ALA A 144 -15.47 -5.95 4.06
N TRP A 145 -15.87 -7.17 4.39
CA TRP A 145 -15.73 -8.33 3.49
C TRP A 145 -17.05 -8.59 2.74
N ASP A 146 -17.06 -8.49 1.42
CA ASP A 146 -18.23 -8.62 0.55
C ASP A 146 -18.41 -10.04 -0.06
N GLY A 147 -17.73 -11.04 0.50
CA GLY A 147 -17.79 -12.43 0.03
C GLY A 147 -16.71 -12.81 -0.97
N GLU A 148 -16.33 -11.92 -1.88
CA GLU A 148 -15.25 -12.14 -2.85
C GLU A 148 -14.08 -11.16 -2.73
N TRP A 149 -14.33 -9.91 -2.26
CA TRP A 149 -13.30 -8.88 -2.08
C TRP A 149 -13.63 -7.94 -0.93
N PHE A 150 -12.71 -7.05 -0.58
CA PHE A 150 -12.91 -6.03 0.45
C PHE A 150 -13.63 -4.82 -0.13
N LEU A 151 -14.61 -4.30 0.60
CA LEU A 151 -15.27 -3.03 0.30
C LEU A 151 -14.25 -1.88 0.24
N ARG A 152 -14.62 -0.80 -0.45
CA ARG A 152 -13.81 0.43 -0.47
C ARG A 152 -14.09 1.32 0.76
N ALA A 153 -15.37 1.50 1.06
CA ALA A 153 -15.82 2.46 2.05
C ALA A 153 -17.30 2.25 2.40
N TYR A 154 -17.78 3.03 3.38
CA TYR A 154 -19.19 3.34 3.57
C TYR A 154 -19.42 4.83 3.37
N ASP A 155 -20.46 5.21 2.63
CA ASP A 155 -20.80 6.61 2.41
C ASP A 155 -21.51 7.23 3.62
N HIS A 156 -21.81 8.53 3.57
CA HIS A 156 -22.53 9.25 4.62
C HIS A 156 -23.90 8.64 4.96
N PHE A 157 -24.52 7.94 4.02
CA PHE A 157 -25.83 7.30 4.20
C PHE A 157 -25.73 5.85 4.70
N GLY A 158 -24.50 5.37 5.02
CA GLY A 158 -24.23 4.00 5.44
C GLY A 158 -24.30 2.97 4.31
N ARG A 159 -24.22 3.41 3.04
CA ARG A 159 -24.22 2.50 1.89
C ARG A 159 -22.80 2.03 1.59
N ALA A 160 -22.66 0.74 1.31
CA ALA A 160 -21.37 0.14 0.95
C ALA A 160 -20.92 0.64 -0.44
N ILE A 161 -19.68 1.09 -0.53
CA ILE A 161 -18.97 1.46 -1.75
C ILE A 161 -17.95 0.36 -2.04
N GLY A 162 -17.84 -0.06 -3.29
CA GLY A 162 -16.95 -1.15 -3.68
C GLY A 162 -17.56 -2.54 -3.41
N SER A 163 -18.88 -2.66 -3.41
CA SER A 163 -19.62 -3.91 -3.23
C SER A 163 -20.03 -4.51 -4.57
N GLN A 164 -20.03 -5.85 -4.66
CA GLN A 164 -20.61 -6.58 -5.81
C GLN A 164 -22.10 -6.24 -6.07
N HIS A 165 -22.77 -5.64 -5.09
CA HIS A 165 -24.17 -5.22 -5.19
C HIS A 165 -24.33 -3.79 -5.72
N ASN A 166 -23.25 -3.04 -5.90
CA ASN A 166 -23.31 -1.74 -6.56
C ASN A 166 -23.51 -1.94 -8.08
N ASN A 167 -24.18 -1.02 -8.75
CA ASN A 167 -24.33 -1.06 -10.21
C ASN A 167 -23.00 -0.69 -10.91
N GLU A 168 -22.27 0.26 -10.36
CA GLU A 168 -20.99 0.77 -10.82
C GLU A 168 -20.02 0.87 -9.62
N GLY A 169 -18.71 0.92 -9.85
CA GLY A 169 -17.75 0.96 -8.77
C GLY A 169 -17.82 -0.24 -7.83
N GLN A 170 -17.96 -1.46 -8.40
CA GLN A 170 -18.13 -2.69 -7.61
C GLN A 170 -16.86 -3.12 -6.89
N ILE A 171 -15.70 -2.93 -7.51
CA ILE A 171 -14.41 -3.33 -6.95
C ILE A 171 -13.40 -2.19 -7.13
N PHE A 172 -12.61 -1.94 -6.08
CA PHE A 172 -11.54 -0.95 -6.04
C PHE A 172 -10.22 -1.62 -5.69
N ILE A 173 -9.14 -1.23 -6.37
CA ILE A 173 -7.80 -1.82 -6.19
C ILE A 173 -7.22 -1.56 -4.80
N GLU A 174 -7.42 -0.35 -4.24
CA GLU A 174 -6.74 0.13 -3.04
C GLU A 174 -7.00 -0.79 -1.85
N SER A 175 -8.25 -1.14 -1.60
CA SER A 175 -8.61 -2.00 -0.47
C SER A 175 -8.04 -3.40 -0.61
N GLN A 176 -7.97 -3.96 -1.83
CA GLN A 176 -7.47 -5.32 -2.05
C GLN A 176 -5.96 -5.39 -1.77
N GLY A 177 -5.21 -4.40 -2.27
CA GLY A 177 -3.78 -4.29 -2.01
C GLY A 177 -3.47 -4.05 -0.54
N LEU A 178 -4.01 -2.98 0.03
CA LEU A 178 -3.66 -2.54 1.39
C LEU A 178 -4.16 -3.50 2.48
N CYS A 179 -5.38 -4.06 2.38
CA CYS A 179 -5.85 -5.07 3.33
C CYS A 179 -4.95 -6.31 3.33
N THR A 180 -4.52 -6.77 2.13
CA THR A 180 -3.58 -7.90 2.03
C THR A 180 -2.22 -7.56 2.62
N MET A 181 -1.68 -6.36 2.33
CA MET A 181 -0.43 -5.88 2.93
C MET A 181 -0.52 -5.81 4.46
N ALA A 182 -1.66 -5.42 5.00
CA ALA A 182 -1.95 -5.41 6.44
C ALA A 182 -2.18 -6.81 7.05
N GLY A 183 -2.14 -7.87 6.24
CA GLY A 183 -2.32 -9.26 6.68
C GLY A 183 -3.78 -9.69 6.84
N VAL A 184 -4.75 -8.83 6.50
CA VAL A 184 -6.18 -9.13 6.65
C VAL A 184 -6.59 -10.26 5.70
N GLY A 185 -7.14 -11.33 6.27
CA GLY A 185 -7.64 -12.47 5.50
C GLY A 185 -6.56 -13.31 4.79
N VAL A 186 -5.27 -13.10 5.05
CA VAL A 186 -4.17 -13.86 4.44
C VAL A 186 -4.23 -15.32 4.86
N LYS A 187 -4.36 -15.58 6.16
CA LYS A 187 -4.40 -16.95 6.71
C LYS A 187 -5.68 -17.69 6.35
N GLU A 188 -6.80 -17.00 6.31
CA GLU A 188 -8.14 -17.54 6.04
C GLU A 188 -8.44 -17.67 4.54
N GLY A 189 -7.60 -17.11 3.68
CA GLY A 189 -7.73 -17.19 2.23
C GLY A 189 -8.62 -16.08 1.60
N ALA A 190 -9.17 -15.16 2.37
CA ALA A 190 -9.93 -14.01 1.86
C ALA A 190 -9.07 -13.10 0.98
N ALA A 191 -7.85 -12.77 1.41
CA ALA A 191 -6.89 -12.02 0.61
C ALA A 191 -6.62 -12.68 -0.76
N LYS A 192 -6.47 -14.01 -0.79
CA LYS A 192 -6.30 -14.76 -2.05
C LYS A 192 -7.51 -14.66 -2.98
N LYS A 193 -8.74 -14.64 -2.42
CA LYS A 193 -9.96 -14.41 -3.21
C LYS A 193 -9.97 -12.99 -3.76
N ALA A 194 -9.68 -12.00 -2.92
CA ALA A 194 -9.64 -10.59 -3.31
C ALA A 194 -8.65 -10.33 -4.45
N LEU A 195 -7.42 -10.89 -4.38
CA LEU A 195 -6.44 -10.73 -5.45
C LEU A 195 -6.83 -11.49 -6.74
N LYS A 196 -7.53 -12.62 -6.64
CA LYS A 196 -8.14 -13.26 -7.81
C LYS A 196 -9.23 -12.38 -8.44
N ALA A 197 -10.03 -11.67 -7.65
CA ALA A 197 -11.01 -10.72 -8.15
C ALA A 197 -10.32 -9.52 -8.84
N VAL A 198 -9.23 -8.99 -8.28
CA VAL A 198 -8.40 -7.99 -8.95
C VAL A 198 -7.93 -8.48 -10.32
N ASN A 199 -7.36 -9.68 -10.39
CA ASN A 199 -6.91 -10.26 -11.66
C ASN A 199 -8.05 -10.39 -12.67
N ARG A 200 -9.23 -10.83 -12.21
CA ARG A 200 -10.40 -11.09 -13.07
C ARG A 200 -11.08 -9.82 -13.57
N TYR A 201 -11.19 -8.80 -12.73
CA TYR A 201 -12.06 -7.65 -13.00
C TYR A 201 -11.30 -6.35 -13.27
N LEU A 202 -10.08 -6.21 -12.74
CA LEU A 202 -9.31 -4.96 -12.85
C LEU A 202 -8.06 -5.09 -13.73
N ALA A 203 -7.50 -6.29 -13.90
CA ALA A 203 -6.25 -6.43 -14.65
C ALA A 203 -6.46 -6.27 -16.17
N THR A 204 -5.59 -5.49 -16.80
CA THR A 204 -5.53 -5.24 -18.24
C THR A 204 -4.11 -5.44 -18.75
N ASP A 205 -3.88 -5.45 -20.05
CA ASP A 205 -2.54 -5.53 -20.65
C ASP A 205 -1.65 -4.32 -20.33
N HIS A 206 -2.25 -3.22 -19.83
CA HIS A 206 -1.55 -1.97 -19.53
C HIS A 206 -1.38 -1.69 -18.03
N GLY A 207 -1.85 -2.57 -17.16
CA GLY A 207 -1.84 -2.45 -15.71
C GLY A 207 -3.18 -2.79 -15.08
N ILE A 208 -3.36 -2.41 -13.81
CA ILE A 208 -4.56 -2.70 -13.04
C ILE A 208 -5.39 -1.43 -12.91
N LEU A 209 -6.67 -1.51 -13.27
CA LEU A 209 -7.64 -0.40 -13.15
C LEU A 209 -7.84 -0.01 -11.68
N LEU A 210 -8.14 1.26 -11.43
CA LEU A 210 -8.45 1.76 -10.09
C LEU A 210 -9.74 1.14 -9.55
N LEU A 211 -10.77 1.07 -10.39
CA LEU A 211 -12.07 0.51 -10.08
C LEU A 211 -12.76 -0.06 -11.34
N GLN A 212 -13.83 -0.85 -11.14
CA GLN A 212 -14.69 -1.35 -12.22
C GLN A 212 -16.08 -1.73 -11.66
N PRO A 213 -17.19 -1.57 -12.42
CA PRO A 213 -17.33 -0.75 -13.64
C PRO A 213 -17.10 0.75 -13.38
N ALA A 214 -16.71 1.49 -14.43
CA ALA A 214 -16.59 2.94 -14.35
C ALA A 214 -17.93 3.62 -14.05
N TYR A 215 -17.90 4.77 -13.40
CA TYR A 215 -19.08 5.60 -13.20
C TYR A 215 -19.48 6.28 -14.51
N SER A 216 -20.72 6.06 -14.96
CA SER A 216 -21.22 6.58 -16.23
C SER A 216 -21.78 8.00 -16.15
N GLN A 217 -22.01 8.50 -14.94
CA GLN A 217 -22.54 9.84 -14.67
C GLN A 217 -22.03 10.38 -13.34
N TYR A 218 -22.20 11.68 -13.11
CA TYR A 218 -21.87 12.29 -11.83
C TYR A 218 -22.83 11.84 -10.73
N TYR A 219 -22.28 11.35 -9.64
CA TYR A 219 -23.00 10.97 -8.41
C TYR A 219 -22.59 11.88 -7.27
N LEU A 220 -23.50 12.76 -6.85
CA LEU A 220 -23.24 13.74 -5.82
C LEU A 220 -22.66 13.14 -4.51
N HIS A 221 -23.14 11.98 -4.10
CA HIS A 221 -22.73 11.30 -2.88
C HIS A 221 -21.37 10.57 -2.99
N LEU A 222 -20.78 10.49 -4.16
CA LEU A 222 -19.44 9.94 -4.39
C LEU A 222 -18.37 11.03 -4.58
N GLY A 223 -18.81 12.21 -5.02
CA GLY A 223 -17.94 13.34 -5.25
C GLY A 223 -17.19 13.28 -6.60
N GLU A 224 -16.02 13.86 -6.61
CA GLU A 224 -15.24 14.15 -7.82
C GLU A 224 -14.90 12.90 -8.64
N ILE A 225 -14.70 11.76 -8.01
CA ILE A 225 -14.38 10.51 -8.68
C ILE A 225 -15.35 10.18 -9.82
N SER A 226 -16.62 10.51 -9.65
CA SER A 226 -17.68 10.27 -10.65
C SER A 226 -17.86 11.40 -11.65
N SER A 227 -17.11 12.50 -11.53
CA SER A 227 -17.15 13.63 -12.47
C SER A 227 -16.23 13.43 -13.68
N TYR A 228 -15.22 12.59 -13.56
CA TYR A 228 -14.31 12.29 -14.65
C TYR A 228 -14.96 11.37 -15.69
N PRO A 229 -14.63 11.50 -16.98
CA PRO A 229 -15.09 10.59 -17.99
C PRO A 229 -14.66 9.15 -17.68
N PRO A 230 -15.45 8.12 -18.02
CA PRO A 230 -15.08 6.72 -17.85
C PRO A 230 -13.72 6.38 -18.46
N GLY A 231 -12.89 5.69 -17.69
CA GLY A 231 -11.52 5.31 -18.09
C GLY A 231 -10.45 6.39 -17.88
N TYR A 232 -10.80 7.54 -17.29
CA TYR A 232 -9.83 8.61 -17.01
C TYR A 232 -9.74 8.95 -15.53
N LYS A 233 -8.54 9.39 -15.12
CA LYS A 233 -8.27 9.79 -13.74
C LYS A 233 -8.74 8.71 -12.74
N GLU A 234 -9.35 9.10 -11.65
CA GLU A 234 -9.85 8.17 -10.63
C GLU A 234 -11.08 7.37 -11.08
N ASN A 235 -11.71 7.73 -12.20
CA ASN A 235 -12.86 6.99 -12.73
C ASN A 235 -12.42 5.86 -13.68
N ALA A 236 -11.94 4.77 -13.11
CA ALA A 236 -11.55 3.53 -13.81
C ALA A 236 -10.36 3.65 -14.78
N SER A 237 -9.46 4.62 -14.61
CA SER A 237 -8.15 4.54 -15.26
C SER A 237 -7.24 3.52 -14.56
N ILE A 238 -6.10 3.20 -15.15
CA ILE A 238 -5.00 2.55 -14.47
C ILE A 238 -4.25 3.61 -13.69
N PHE A 239 -4.54 3.76 -12.40
CA PHE A 239 -3.82 4.69 -11.54
C PHE A 239 -2.52 4.03 -11.08
N CYS A 240 -1.39 4.39 -11.71
CA CYS A 240 -0.15 3.62 -11.60
C CYS A 240 0.39 3.51 -10.17
N HIS A 241 0.11 4.48 -9.30
CA HIS A 241 0.55 4.50 -7.89
C HIS A 241 0.00 3.32 -7.08
N THR A 242 -1.22 2.86 -7.35
CA THR A 242 -1.87 1.78 -6.58
C THR A 242 -1.45 0.38 -7.02
N ASN A 243 -0.94 0.24 -8.24
CA ASN A 243 -0.53 -1.05 -8.80
C ASN A 243 0.55 -1.76 -7.97
N PRO A 244 1.62 -1.08 -7.48
CA PRO A 244 2.61 -1.69 -6.59
C PRO A 244 2.04 -2.28 -5.29
N TRP A 245 0.94 -1.76 -4.75
CA TRP A 245 0.32 -2.34 -3.55
C TRP A 245 -0.20 -3.76 -3.82
N VAL A 246 -0.75 -4.00 -5.02
CA VAL A 246 -1.16 -5.34 -5.44
C VAL A 246 0.05 -6.22 -5.74
N MET A 247 1.12 -5.68 -6.34
CA MET A 247 2.38 -6.44 -6.55
C MET A 247 2.96 -6.93 -5.22
N ILE A 248 2.99 -6.05 -4.20
CA ILE A 248 3.41 -6.39 -2.84
C ILE A 248 2.47 -7.45 -2.23
N ALA A 249 1.17 -7.27 -2.38
CA ALA A 249 0.17 -8.21 -1.89
C ALA A 249 0.32 -9.61 -2.53
N GLU A 250 0.57 -9.70 -3.83
CA GLU A 250 0.87 -10.96 -4.51
C GLU A 250 2.17 -11.60 -4.00
N ALA A 251 3.21 -10.80 -3.78
CA ALA A 251 4.46 -11.29 -3.19
C ALA A 251 4.26 -11.82 -1.77
N ILE A 252 3.45 -11.15 -0.93
CA ILE A 252 3.06 -11.64 0.41
C ILE A 252 2.38 -13.01 0.33
N LEU A 253 1.57 -13.26 -0.71
CA LEU A 253 0.94 -14.56 -0.93
C LEU A 253 1.86 -15.59 -1.64
N GLY A 254 3.10 -15.23 -1.93
CA GLY A 254 4.07 -16.10 -2.62
C GLY A 254 3.90 -16.19 -4.13
N ASN A 255 3.11 -15.31 -4.75
CA ASN A 255 2.81 -15.31 -6.18
C ASN A 255 3.79 -14.42 -6.97
N GLY A 256 5.07 -14.81 -7.01
CA GLY A 256 6.13 -14.05 -7.69
C GLY A 256 5.88 -13.80 -9.18
N ASP A 257 5.28 -14.76 -9.88
CA ASP A 257 4.94 -14.63 -11.30
C ASP A 257 3.93 -13.52 -11.53
N GLN A 258 2.86 -13.46 -10.71
CA GLN A 258 1.83 -12.45 -10.84
C GLN A 258 2.33 -11.06 -10.42
N ALA A 259 3.15 -11.00 -9.37
CA ALA A 259 3.76 -9.74 -8.92
C ALA A 259 4.67 -9.15 -10.02
N LEU A 260 5.51 -9.98 -10.66
CA LEU A 260 6.36 -9.54 -11.77
C LEU A 260 5.54 -9.15 -13.01
N ASP A 261 4.51 -9.92 -13.36
CA ASP A 261 3.64 -9.63 -14.50
C ASP A 261 3.00 -8.23 -14.37
N TYR A 262 2.42 -7.92 -13.21
CA TYR A 262 1.87 -6.59 -12.93
C TYR A 262 2.93 -5.49 -12.98
N TYR A 263 4.13 -5.74 -12.46
CA TYR A 263 5.25 -4.80 -12.56
C TYR A 263 5.60 -4.47 -14.02
N LEU A 264 5.71 -5.50 -14.88
CA LEU A 264 6.08 -5.34 -16.28
C LEU A 264 5.01 -4.57 -17.08
N ARG A 265 3.72 -4.70 -16.71
CA ARG A 265 2.62 -4.02 -17.41
C ARG A 265 2.66 -2.50 -17.30
N ILE A 266 3.19 -1.92 -16.21
CA ILE A 266 3.30 -0.47 -16.04
C ILE A 266 4.74 0.05 -16.11
N ASN A 267 5.73 -0.84 -16.23
CA ASN A 267 7.14 -0.44 -16.29
C ASN A 267 7.43 0.29 -17.61
N PRO A 268 7.91 1.56 -17.57
CA PRO A 268 8.17 2.36 -18.78
C PRO A 268 9.07 1.65 -19.79
N SER A 269 10.14 0.99 -19.35
CA SER A 269 11.09 0.30 -20.22
C SER A 269 10.48 -0.89 -21.01
N GLN A 270 9.29 -1.35 -20.63
CA GLN A 270 8.56 -2.43 -21.32
C GLN A 270 7.51 -1.88 -22.31
N ARG A 271 7.42 -0.55 -22.45
CA ARG A 271 6.43 0.11 -23.31
C ARG A 271 6.96 0.52 -24.69
N GLU A 272 8.22 0.24 -25.00
CA GLU A 272 8.84 0.67 -26.26
C GLU A 272 8.10 0.13 -27.49
N ALA A 273 7.73 -1.14 -27.49
CA ALA A 273 6.99 -1.76 -28.59
C ALA A 273 5.60 -1.12 -28.86
N ILE A 274 5.07 -0.39 -27.89
CA ILE A 274 3.77 0.31 -27.95
C ILE A 274 3.91 1.81 -27.68
N SER A 275 5.10 2.39 -27.93
CA SER A 275 5.40 3.79 -27.63
C SER A 275 4.45 4.78 -28.30
N ASP A 276 4.00 4.48 -29.53
CA ASP A 276 3.02 5.28 -30.26
C ASP A 276 1.65 5.35 -29.58
N LEU A 277 1.28 4.31 -28.83
CA LEU A 277 0.08 4.28 -28.01
C LEU A 277 0.35 4.89 -26.64
N HIS A 278 1.43 4.47 -25.98
CA HIS A 278 1.73 4.86 -24.61
C HIS A 278 2.05 6.35 -24.46
N ARG A 279 2.78 6.94 -25.42
CA ARG A 279 3.04 8.39 -25.52
C ARG A 279 3.63 9.03 -24.26
N CYS A 280 4.49 8.30 -23.56
CA CYS A 280 5.22 8.78 -22.39
C CYS A 280 6.70 8.49 -22.56
N GLU A 281 7.55 9.23 -21.88
CA GLU A 281 9.00 9.01 -21.92
C GLU A 281 9.35 7.58 -21.48
N PRO A 282 10.27 6.87 -22.15
CA PRO A 282 10.52 5.44 -21.92
C PRO A 282 11.20 5.13 -20.58
N TYR A 283 11.49 6.14 -19.76
CA TYR A 283 12.13 6.04 -18.46
C TYR A 283 11.30 6.68 -17.32
N VAL A 284 10.04 7.05 -17.59
CA VAL A 284 9.20 7.77 -16.65
C VAL A 284 7.89 7.02 -16.41
N TYR A 285 7.51 6.87 -15.15
CA TYR A 285 6.16 6.42 -14.82
C TYR A 285 5.13 7.53 -15.02
N ALA A 286 4.00 7.18 -15.59
CA ALA A 286 2.85 8.06 -15.67
C ALA A 286 2.05 8.04 -14.35
N GLN A 287 1.29 9.09 -14.08
CA GLN A 287 0.29 9.08 -13.01
C GLN A 287 -0.80 8.08 -13.32
N THR A 288 -1.38 8.19 -14.54
CA THR A 288 -2.45 7.30 -14.99
C THR A 288 -2.19 6.81 -16.42
N ILE A 289 -2.74 5.65 -16.75
CA ILE A 289 -2.89 5.16 -18.10
C ILE A 289 -4.39 5.04 -18.35
N ALA A 290 -4.86 5.52 -19.50
CA ALA A 290 -6.27 5.47 -19.87
C ALA A 290 -6.82 4.03 -19.77
N GLY A 291 -7.95 3.87 -19.08
CA GLY A 291 -8.58 2.58 -18.78
C GLY A 291 -9.43 2.04 -19.94
N LEU A 292 -10.06 0.88 -19.72
CA LEU A 292 -10.83 0.15 -20.73
C LEU A 292 -11.95 0.96 -21.37
N ASP A 293 -12.61 1.83 -20.61
CA ASP A 293 -13.74 2.62 -21.05
C ASP A 293 -13.33 3.90 -21.80
N ALA A 294 -12.02 4.23 -21.82
CA ALA A 294 -11.51 5.39 -22.50
C ALA A 294 -11.29 5.10 -24.00
N PRO A 295 -11.64 6.02 -24.91
CA PRO A 295 -11.31 5.90 -26.34
C PRO A 295 -9.81 5.75 -26.63
N SER A 296 -8.95 6.25 -25.75
CA SER A 296 -7.48 6.16 -25.84
C SER A 296 -6.91 5.10 -24.88
N PHE A 297 -7.59 3.97 -24.66
CA PHE A 297 -7.13 2.89 -23.77
C PHE A 297 -5.65 2.56 -24.02
N GLY A 298 -4.85 2.57 -22.96
CA GLY A 298 -3.40 2.33 -22.99
C GLY A 298 -2.53 3.59 -23.14
N GLU A 299 -3.11 4.77 -23.39
CA GLU A 299 -2.36 6.03 -23.46
C GLU A 299 -2.04 6.56 -22.05
N ALA A 300 -0.77 6.81 -21.78
CA ALA A 300 -0.32 7.37 -20.51
C ALA A 300 -0.64 8.87 -20.41
N LYS A 301 -0.92 9.30 -19.18
CA LYS A 301 -1.26 10.69 -18.84
C LYS A 301 -0.43 11.17 -17.66
N ASN A 302 -0.07 12.46 -17.65
CA ASN A 302 0.62 13.14 -16.56
C ASN A 302 1.91 12.41 -16.12
N SER A 303 2.88 12.35 -17.03
CA SER A 303 4.23 11.86 -16.71
C SER A 303 4.87 12.70 -15.58
N TRP A 304 5.73 12.09 -14.77
CA TRP A 304 6.44 12.67 -13.62
C TRP A 304 5.60 12.95 -12.36
N LEU A 305 4.31 13.18 -12.48
CA LEU A 305 3.43 13.59 -11.38
C LEU A 305 2.89 12.37 -10.61
N THR A 306 3.78 11.53 -10.06
CA THR A 306 3.36 10.29 -9.41
C THR A 306 4.39 9.75 -8.43
N GLY A 307 3.92 9.15 -7.34
CA GLY A 307 4.73 8.33 -6.42
C GLY A 307 5.00 6.91 -6.92
N THR A 308 4.56 6.57 -8.14
CA THR A 308 4.66 5.21 -8.70
C THR A 308 6.09 4.68 -8.74
N ALA A 309 7.07 5.52 -9.09
CA ALA A 309 8.48 5.12 -9.16
C ALA A 309 9.01 4.62 -7.82
N ALA A 310 8.74 5.34 -6.73
CA ALA A 310 9.16 4.95 -5.39
C ALA A 310 8.50 3.65 -4.94
N TRP A 311 7.19 3.51 -5.15
CA TRP A 311 6.46 2.29 -4.80
C TRP A 311 6.88 1.08 -5.64
N ASN A 312 7.16 1.25 -6.95
CA ASN A 312 7.70 0.17 -7.78
C ASN A 312 9.11 -0.23 -7.35
N PHE A 313 9.95 0.74 -6.95
CA PHE A 313 11.26 0.44 -6.38
C PHE A 313 11.12 -0.43 -5.12
N VAL A 314 10.20 -0.10 -4.21
CA VAL A 314 9.91 -0.92 -3.02
C VAL A 314 9.36 -2.29 -3.41
N ALA A 315 8.38 -2.36 -4.32
CA ALA A 315 7.77 -3.63 -4.74
C ALA A 315 8.80 -4.59 -5.34
N ILE A 316 9.66 -4.11 -6.28
CA ILE A 316 10.64 -4.99 -6.92
C ILE A 316 11.79 -5.35 -5.97
N THR A 317 12.39 -4.37 -5.26
CA THR A 317 13.60 -4.63 -4.48
C THR A 317 13.31 -5.29 -3.14
N GLN A 318 12.26 -4.84 -2.45
CA GLN A 318 11.97 -5.31 -1.10
C GLN A 318 11.04 -6.52 -1.06
N TRP A 319 10.20 -6.73 -2.09
CA TRP A 319 9.22 -7.81 -2.06
C TRP A 319 9.48 -8.90 -3.10
N ILE A 320 9.72 -8.58 -4.37
CA ILE A 320 10.02 -9.61 -5.38
C ILE A 320 11.45 -10.13 -5.18
N LEU A 321 12.46 -9.25 -5.14
CA LEU A 321 13.84 -9.62 -4.79
C LEU A 321 14.01 -9.90 -3.29
N GLY A 322 13.09 -9.42 -2.46
CA GLY A 322 13.00 -9.75 -1.05
C GLY A 322 14.13 -9.18 -0.19
N ILE A 323 14.82 -8.12 -0.62
CA ILE A 323 15.91 -7.49 0.12
C ILE A 323 15.35 -6.30 0.90
N ARG A 324 14.88 -6.54 2.13
CA ARG A 324 14.15 -5.55 2.94
C ARG A 324 14.93 -5.09 4.15
N PRO A 325 15.00 -3.75 4.40
CA PRO A 325 15.39 -3.22 5.70
C PRO A 325 14.46 -3.70 6.82
N ASP A 326 15.03 -4.03 7.97
CA ASP A 326 14.29 -4.39 9.17
C ASP A 326 14.91 -3.63 10.37
N PHE A 327 14.18 -3.51 11.48
CA PHE A 327 14.71 -2.85 12.67
C PHE A 327 16.00 -3.50 13.17
N GLU A 328 16.04 -4.84 13.16
CA GLU A 328 17.14 -5.65 13.68
C GLU A 328 18.24 -5.96 12.63
N GLY A 329 18.06 -5.55 11.35
CA GLY A 329 19.04 -5.86 10.32
C GLY A 329 18.49 -5.87 8.90
N LEU A 330 19.07 -6.70 8.03
CA LEU A 330 18.64 -6.87 6.64
C LEU A 330 17.93 -8.21 6.45
N ARG A 331 16.68 -8.18 6.01
CA ARG A 331 15.92 -9.38 5.65
C ARG A 331 16.16 -9.74 4.18
N VAL A 332 16.45 -11.02 3.90
CA VAL A 332 16.59 -11.53 2.54
C VAL A 332 15.63 -12.69 2.33
N GLU A 333 14.47 -12.38 1.75
CA GLU A 333 13.33 -13.30 1.60
C GLU A 333 12.69 -13.14 0.22
N PRO A 334 13.37 -13.61 -0.84
CA PRO A 334 12.91 -13.43 -2.21
C PRO A 334 11.66 -14.27 -2.55
N VAL A 335 10.79 -13.68 -3.36
CA VAL A 335 9.61 -14.34 -3.94
C VAL A 335 9.84 -14.40 -5.45
N LEU A 336 10.68 -15.33 -5.88
CA LEU A 336 11.12 -15.39 -7.27
C LEU A 336 10.00 -15.82 -8.22
N PRO A 337 9.87 -15.16 -9.36
CA PRO A 337 9.09 -15.67 -10.49
C PRO A 337 9.60 -17.05 -10.92
N SER A 338 8.70 -17.92 -11.39
CA SER A 338 9.02 -19.31 -11.73
C SER A 338 10.05 -19.44 -12.86
N GLY A 339 10.10 -18.45 -13.76
CA GLY A 339 11.07 -18.39 -14.87
C GLY A 339 12.46 -17.88 -14.49
N TRP A 340 12.73 -17.56 -13.21
CA TRP A 340 14.03 -17.07 -12.75
C TRP A 340 14.79 -18.16 -12.00
N ASP A 341 16.01 -18.49 -12.46
CA ASP A 341 16.90 -19.42 -11.77
C ASP A 341 17.58 -18.80 -10.55
N GLY A 342 17.58 -17.47 -10.46
CA GLY A 342 18.16 -16.70 -9.37
C GLY A 342 18.58 -15.30 -9.81
N PHE A 343 19.30 -14.62 -8.94
CA PHE A 343 19.90 -13.32 -9.22
C PHE A 343 21.08 -13.05 -8.28
N THR A 344 21.91 -12.07 -8.63
CA THR A 344 22.92 -11.52 -7.73
C THR A 344 22.63 -10.04 -7.46
N ALA A 345 22.90 -9.59 -6.25
CA ALA A 345 22.73 -8.19 -5.87
C ALA A 345 23.85 -7.74 -4.92
N ALA A 346 24.19 -6.46 -5.00
CA ALA A 346 25.01 -5.79 -4.01
C ALA A 346 24.16 -4.73 -3.29
N ARG A 347 24.02 -4.85 -1.97
CA ARG A 347 23.26 -3.91 -1.15
C ARG A 347 24.17 -3.29 -0.09
N LYS A 348 24.32 -1.98 -0.12
CA LYS A 348 24.92 -1.24 0.99
C LYS A 348 23.82 -0.88 1.99
N PHE A 349 23.96 -1.34 3.23
CA PHE A 349 22.96 -1.13 4.26
C PHE A 349 23.67 -0.90 5.63
N ARG A 350 23.36 0.20 6.28
CA ARG A 350 23.94 0.61 7.57
C ARG A 350 25.47 0.44 7.65
N GLY A 351 26.16 0.90 6.59
CA GLY A 351 27.62 0.84 6.50
C GLY A 351 28.22 -0.47 5.98
N VAL A 352 27.45 -1.56 5.96
CA VAL A 352 27.87 -2.89 5.50
C VAL A 352 27.51 -3.08 4.04
N THR A 353 28.37 -3.74 3.27
CA THR A 353 28.10 -4.17 1.89
C THR A 353 27.74 -5.65 1.87
N TYR A 354 26.49 -5.97 1.52
CA TYR A 354 25.99 -7.32 1.35
C TYR A 354 26.12 -7.74 -0.10
N GLN A 355 26.93 -8.81 -0.37
CA GLN A 355 27.00 -9.49 -1.66
C GLN A 355 26.04 -10.69 -1.61
N ILE A 356 24.91 -10.58 -2.32
CA ILE A 356 23.79 -11.53 -2.23
C ILE A 356 23.76 -12.35 -3.51
N ASP A 357 23.82 -13.68 -3.39
CA ASP A 357 23.61 -14.66 -4.47
C ASP A 357 22.38 -15.51 -4.13
N VAL A 358 21.34 -15.41 -4.95
CA VAL A 358 20.10 -16.17 -4.79
C VAL A 358 20.00 -17.20 -5.90
N ARG A 359 19.76 -18.47 -5.57
CA ARG A 359 19.63 -19.56 -6.52
C ARG A 359 18.41 -20.43 -6.25
N ARG A 360 17.69 -20.73 -7.29
CA ARG A 360 16.63 -21.74 -7.27
C ARG A 360 17.26 -23.13 -7.44
N ILE A 361 17.01 -24.01 -6.48
CA ILE A 361 17.51 -25.40 -6.49
C ILE A 361 16.38 -26.43 -6.62
N GLY A 362 15.12 -25.98 -6.61
CA GLY A 362 13.94 -26.84 -6.69
C GLY A 362 12.67 -26.06 -7.02
N ARG A 363 11.53 -26.76 -7.03
CA ARG A 363 10.22 -26.18 -7.33
C ARG A 363 9.50 -25.61 -6.08
N GLY A 364 10.06 -25.82 -4.90
CA GLY A 364 9.48 -25.34 -3.66
C GLY A 364 9.72 -23.84 -3.44
N SER A 365 9.26 -23.37 -2.28
CA SER A 365 9.42 -21.97 -1.82
C SER A 365 10.21 -21.88 -0.51
N LYS A 366 10.79 -22.99 -0.04
CA LYS A 366 11.56 -23.01 1.20
C LYS A 366 12.89 -22.29 0.98
N ILE A 367 13.15 -21.30 1.83
CA ILE A 367 14.38 -20.50 1.79
C ILE A 367 15.38 -21.06 2.83
N ALA A 368 16.61 -21.28 2.41
CA ALA A 368 17.75 -21.51 3.29
C ALA A 368 18.83 -20.47 3.00
N LEU A 369 19.45 -19.94 4.04
CA LEU A 369 20.34 -18.78 3.97
C LEU A 369 21.62 -19.04 4.75
N THR A 370 22.77 -18.68 4.14
CA THR A 370 24.07 -18.65 4.80
C THR A 370 24.67 -17.24 4.72
N VAL A 371 25.38 -16.85 5.78
CA VAL A 371 26.15 -15.61 5.85
C VAL A 371 27.60 -15.99 6.07
N ASP A 372 28.49 -15.58 5.18
CA ASP A 372 29.93 -15.94 5.17
C ASP A 372 30.15 -17.45 5.34
N GLY A 373 29.29 -18.25 4.66
CA GLY A 373 29.34 -19.71 4.69
C GLY A 373 28.70 -20.36 5.92
N GLN A 374 28.24 -19.58 6.91
CA GLN A 374 27.58 -20.11 8.10
C GLN A 374 26.06 -20.04 7.94
N PRO A 375 25.34 -21.17 8.16
CA PRO A 375 23.87 -21.19 8.05
C PRO A 375 23.25 -20.33 9.19
N ILE A 376 22.20 -19.58 8.84
CA ILE A 376 21.39 -18.84 9.82
C ILE A 376 19.97 -19.39 9.88
N LYS A 377 19.31 -19.19 11.02
CA LYS A 377 17.90 -19.55 11.18
C LYS A 377 17.02 -18.39 10.70
N GLY A 378 16.15 -18.68 9.73
CA GLY A 378 15.25 -17.67 9.15
C GLY A 378 15.93 -16.85 8.04
N THR A 379 15.40 -15.65 7.80
CA THR A 379 15.77 -14.79 6.66
C THR A 379 16.30 -13.41 7.08
N LEU A 380 16.36 -13.14 8.39
CA LEU A 380 16.86 -11.88 8.95
C LEU A 380 18.35 -12.00 9.31
N ILE A 381 19.16 -11.14 8.75
CA ILE A 381 20.59 -11.02 9.01
C ILE A 381 20.76 -9.85 9.97
N SER A 382 21.02 -10.15 11.24
CA SER A 382 21.37 -9.13 12.24
C SER A 382 22.68 -8.44 11.88
N SER A 383 22.92 -7.24 12.41
CA SER A 383 24.09 -6.43 12.08
C SER A 383 25.39 -7.24 12.20
N PRO A 384 26.11 -7.49 11.09
CA PRO A 384 27.37 -8.21 11.13
C PRO A 384 28.49 -7.33 11.68
N SER A 385 29.57 -7.96 12.14
CA SER A 385 30.77 -7.26 12.63
C SER A 385 31.72 -6.81 11.51
N SER A 386 31.50 -7.27 10.27
CA SER A 386 32.31 -6.95 9.09
C SER A 386 31.62 -5.89 8.24
N ASP A 387 32.41 -5.05 7.56
CA ASP A 387 31.94 -4.04 6.59
C ASP A 387 31.51 -4.66 5.24
N LYS A 388 31.82 -5.95 5.03
CA LYS A 388 31.42 -6.73 3.85
C LYS A 388 31.07 -8.15 4.24
N VAL A 389 29.92 -8.62 3.75
CA VAL A 389 29.45 -10.00 3.97
C VAL A 389 28.94 -10.64 2.68
N THR A 390 29.08 -11.94 2.59
CA THR A 390 28.57 -12.77 1.50
C THR A 390 27.31 -13.51 1.96
N VAL A 391 26.21 -13.33 1.25
CA VAL A 391 24.91 -13.94 1.55
C VAL A 391 24.55 -14.90 0.42
N ASN A 392 24.45 -16.20 0.72
CA ASN A 392 23.96 -17.17 -0.25
C ASN A 392 22.57 -17.64 0.17
N VAL A 393 21.63 -17.59 -0.78
CA VAL A 393 20.23 -17.95 -0.58
C VAL A 393 19.87 -19.06 -1.56
N THR A 394 19.30 -20.12 -1.05
CA THR A 394 18.73 -21.20 -1.88
C THR A 394 17.24 -21.31 -1.69
N ILE A 395 16.50 -21.52 -2.78
CA ILE A 395 15.04 -21.67 -2.80
C ILE A 395 14.70 -23.01 -3.43
N GLY A 396 13.99 -23.88 -2.67
CA GLY A 396 13.66 -25.22 -3.15
C GLY A 396 12.72 -26.03 -2.26
#